data_6c0e1e7e278f824f7cf992d27dab7fb7
#
_entry.id   6c0e1e7e278f824f7cf992d27dab7fb7
#
_cell.length_a   1.000
_cell.length_b   1.000
_cell.length_c   1.000
_cell.angle_alpha   90.00
_cell.angle_beta   90.00
_cell.angle_gamma   90.00
#
_symmetry.space_group_name_H-M   'P 1'
#
loop_
_entity.id
_entity.type
_entity.pdbx_description
1 polymer ?
#
loop_
_entity_poly.entity_id
_entity_poly.type
_entity_poly.pdbx_seq_one_letter_code
_entity_poly.pdbx_strand_id
1 'polypeptide(L)'
;TFSETTFDESRQSSLENRLAQYLAASELSVRSIDAEREKIKELIADISHQTRTPLSNILLYTELLEEEPLGEAAQDSVKKLRQQSEKLQFLIDALVKLSRLETGVFVLHPKRQPLTELVVDGMESYREKAAAKGLAIAFSGTKKAEEGAPVYAYFDKKWSMEALGNILDNAIKYTNTGGITIKLCSYELFACVEVTDTGIGIGEEEHAAVFGRFYRGNAVAEKSGVGIGLYLARFIMQQQGGYIRLSSVPGAGSTFGLYFPTAIVSKL
;
A
#
# COMPACT_ATOMS: atom_id res chain seq x y z
N THR A 1 -41.22 8.99 53.89
CA THR A 1 -40.86 7.87 52.99
C THR A 1 -41.27 8.09 51.55
N PHE A 2 -41.89 9.24 51.16
CA PHE A 2 -42.29 9.50 49.76
C PHE A 2 -41.34 10.38 48.97
N SER A 3 -40.27 10.90 49.54
CA SER A 3 -39.38 11.87 48.87
C SER A 3 -38.13 11.26 48.21
N GLU A 4 -37.68 10.09 48.65
CA GLU A 4 -36.45 9.49 48.10
C GLU A 4 -36.67 8.76 46.77
N THR A 5 -37.79 8.06 46.59
CA THR A 5 -38.11 7.35 45.34
C THR A 5 -38.39 8.32 44.18
N THR A 6 -39.10 9.41 44.41
CA THR A 6 -39.37 10.44 43.37
C THR A 6 -38.10 11.22 42.98
N PHE A 7 -37.15 11.37 43.89
CA PHE A 7 -35.88 12.05 43.61
C PHE A 7 -34.93 11.14 42.79
N ASP A 8 -34.98 9.85 43.03
CA ASP A 8 -34.18 8.85 42.28
C ASP A 8 -34.72 8.66 40.85
N GLU A 9 -36.03 8.56 40.66
CA GLU A 9 -36.67 8.50 39.33
C GLU A 9 -36.41 9.77 38.49
N SER A 10 -36.38 10.95 39.09
CA SER A 10 -36.07 12.20 38.38
C SER A 10 -34.59 12.29 37.96
N ARG A 11 -33.67 11.77 38.77
CA ARG A 11 -32.24 11.66 38.43
C ARG A 11 -31.99 10.66 37.33
N GLN A 12 -32.65 9.50 37.37
CA GLN A 12 -32.55 8.46 36.37
C GLN A 12 -33.07 8.95 35.01
N SER A 13 -34.23 9.58 34.96
CA SER A 13 -34.80 10.22 33.78
C SER A 13 -33.90 11.34 33.22
N SER A 14 -33.29 12.14 34.09
CA SER A 14 -32.33 13.17 33.67
C SER A 14 -31.06 12.58 33.07
N LEU A 15 -30.55 11.46 33.61
CA LEU A 15 -29.38 10.74 33.09
C LEU A 15 -29.66 10.11 31.73
N GLU A 16 -30.81 9.45 31.58
CA GLU A 16 -31.29 8.86 30.34
C GLU A 16 -31.43 9.91 29.23
N ASN A 17 -32.01 11.06 29.53
CA ASN A 17 -32.15 12.17 28.60
C ASN A 17 -30.78 12.72 28.15
N ARG A 18 -29.84 12.88 29.09
CA ARG A 18 -28.48 13.34 28.78
C ARG A 18 -27.73 12.32 27.94
N LEU A 19 -27.88 11.03 28.23
CA LEU A 19 -27.29 9.95 27.46
C LEU A 19 -27.87 9.93 26.03
N ALA A 20 -29.20 10.03 25.90
CA ALA A 20 -29.86 10.08 24.59
C ALA A 20 -29.40 11.29 23.76
N GLN A 21 -29.27 12.47 24.37
CA GLN A 21 -28.74 13.67 23.72
C GLN A 21 -27.31 13.50 23.30
N TYR A 22 -26.46 12.89 24.14
CA TYR A 22 -25.06 12.61 23.80
C TYR A 22 -24.91 11.62 22.62
N LEU A 23 -25.72 10.55 22.66
CA LEU A 23 -25.76 9.57 21.58
C LEU A 23 -26.24 10.18 20.25
N ALA A 24 -27.31 10.98 20.29
CA ALA A 24 -27.82 11.69 19.13
C ALA A 24 -26.79 12.69 18.55
N ALA A 25 -26.11 13.45 19.40
CA ALA A 25 -25.05 14.36 18.97
C ALA A 25 -23.85 13.61 18.40
N SER A 26 -23.48 12.47 18.98
CA SER A 26 -22.44 11.59 18.48
C SER A 26 -22.79 11.01 17.10
N GLU A 27 -24.02 10.52 16.92
CA GLU A 27 -24.49 10.04 15.60
C GLU A 27 -24.49 11.12 14.53
N LEU A 28 -24.94 12.34 14.85
CA LEU A 28 -24.90 13.47 13.92
C LEU A 28 -23.46 13.83 13.54
N SER A 29 -22.55 13.82 14.51
CA SER A 29 -21.11 14.06 14.25
C SER A 29 -20.51 13.00 13.33
N VAL A 30 -20.80 11.71 13.57
CA VAL A 30 -20.33 10.61 12.69
C VAL A 30 -20.89 10.79 11.29
N ARG A 31 -22.19 11.04 11.13
CA ARG A 31 -22.80 11.26 9.80
C ARG A 31 -22.20 12.46 9.07
N SER A 32 -21.89 13.54 9.80
CA SER A 32 -21.26 14.73 9.21
C SER A 32 -19.84 14.42 8.72
N ILE A 33 -19.05 13.67 9.50
CA ILE A 33 -17.70 13.23 9.12
C ILE A 33 -17.75 12.32 7.89
N ASP A 34 -18.69 11.39 7.83
CA ASP A 34 -18.85 10.48 6.71
C ASP A 34 -19.28 11.22 5.42
N ALA A 35 -20.18 12.19 5.55
CA ALA A 35 -20.58 13.03 4.42
C ALA A 35 -19.44 13.91 3.89
N GLU A 36 -18.57 14.42 4.77
CA GLU A 36 -17.40 15.18 4.39
C GLU A 36 -16.34 14.31 3.71
N ARG A 37 -16.11 13.09 4.21
CA ARG A 37 -15.26 12.10 3.58
C ARG A 37 -15.73 11.74 2.17
N GLU A 38 -17.03 11.55 1.96
CA GLU A 38 -17.57 11.23 0.63
C GLU A 38 -17.38 12.38 -0.35
N LYS A 39 -17.58 13.63 0.07
CA LYS A 39 -17.30 14.82 -0.75
C LYS A 39 -15.83 14.92 -1.15
N ILE A 40 -14.92 14.67 -0.22
CA ILE A 40 -13.47 14.68 -0.49
C ILE A 40 -13.12 13.59 -1.51
N LYS A 41 -13.73 12.41 -1.41
CA LYS A 41 -13.55 11.31 -2.35
C LYS A 41 -14.02 11.67 -3.76
N GLU A 42 -15.22 12.22 -3.91
CA GLU A 42 -15.75 12.69 -5.19
C GLU A 42 -14.82 13.74 -5.81
N LEU A 43 -14.41 14.74 -5.03
CA LEU A 43 -13.49 15.77 -5.47
C LEU A 43 -12.14 15.20 -5.95
N ILE A 44 -11.56 14.24 -5.23
CA ILE A 44 -10.29 13.61 -5.63
C ILE A 44 -10.48 12.77 -6.90
N ALA A 45 -11.61 12.07 -7.05
CA ALA A 45 -11.92 11.31 -8.25
C ALA A 45 -12.06 12.25 -9.47
N ASP A 46 -12.75 13.36 -9.32
CA ASP A 46 -12.95 14.36 -10.38
C ASP A 46 -11.63 15.02 -10.79
N ILE A 47 -10.83 15.49 -9.82
CA ILE A 47 -9.51 16.07 -10.08
C ILE A 47 -8.64 15.05 -10.83
N SER A 48 -8.69 13.78 -10.43
CA SER A 48 -7.88 12.73 -11.06
C SER A 48 -8.28 12.47 -12.50
N HIS A 49 -9.58 12.44 -12.80
CA HIS A 49 -10.07 12.31 -14.16
C HIS A 49 -9.72 13.52 -15.01
N GLN A 50 -9.91 14.72 -14.47
CA GLN A 50 -9.64 15.96 -15.19
C GLN A 50 -8.15 16.24 -15.42
N THR A 51 -7.27 15.74 -14.55
CA THR A 51 -5.82 15.89 -14.71
C THR A 51 -5.19 14.79 -15.55
N ARG A 52 -5.76 13.60 -15.58
CA ARG A 52 -5.24 12.48 -16.39
C ARG A 52 -5.26 12.78 -17.88
N THR A 53 -6.33 13.38 -18.39
CA THR A 53 -6.50 13.69 -19.82
C THR A 53 -5.43 14.66 -20.35
N PRO A 54 -5.23 15.86 -19.77
CA PRO A 54 -4.17 16.77 -20.24
C PRO A 54 -2.76 16.15 -20.07
N LEU A 55 -2.55 15.36 -19.04
CA LEU A 55 -1.26 14.72 -18.82
C LEU A 55 -0.97 13.62 -19.85
N SER A 56 -1.96 12.81 -20.22
CA SER A 56 -1.85 11.85 -21.32
C SER A 56 -1.53 12.55 -22.65
N ASN A 57 -2.12 13.72 -22.90
CA ASN A 57 -1.81 14.52 -24.09
C ASN A 57 -0.36 15.05 -24.07
N ILE A 58 0.14 15.48 -22.90
CA ILE A 58 1.55 15.92 -22.76
C ILE A 58 2.48 14.74 -23.05
N LEU A 59 2.20 13.56 -22.52
CA LEU A 59 2.99 12.34 -22.78
C LEU A 59 2.98 11.99 -24.28
N LEU A 60 1.81 12.02 -24.92
CA LEU A 60 1.69 11.78 -26.34
C LEU A 60 2.51 12.78 -27.18
N TYR A 61 2.44 14.07 -26.85
CA TYR A 61 3.24 15.07 -27.55
C TYR A 61 4.74 14.92 -27.30
N THR A 62 5.16 14.47 -26.12
CA THR A 62 6.58 14.16 -25.88
C THR A 62 7.05 12.95 -26.66
N GLU A 63 6.21 11.91 -26.84
CA GLU A 63 6.51 10.76 -27.70
C GLU A 63 6.65 11.19 -29.18
N LEU A 64 5.72 11.99 -29.70
CA LEU A 64 5.79 12.51 -31.07
C LEU A 64 7.04 13.37 -31.31
N LEU A 65 7.44 14.19 -30.32
CA LEU A 65 8.65 14.99 -30.39
C LEU A 65 9.94 14.15 -30.35
N GLU A 66 9.93 12.99 -29.67
CA GLU A 66 11.07 12.07 -29.65
C GLU A 66 11.31 11.40 -31.02
N GLU A 67 10.30 11.30 -31.89
CA GLU A 67 10.39 10.78 -33.24
C GLU A 67 10.95 11.82 -34.26
N GLU A 68 10.95 13.11 -33.90
CA GLU A 68 11.45 14.18 -34.76
C GLU A 68 12.97 14.35 -34.65
N PRO A 69 13.65 14.81 -35.71
CA PRO A 69 15.08 15.08 -35.70
C PRO A 69 15.40 16.35 -34.90
N LEU A 70 15.44 16.22 -33.57
CA LEU A 70 15.74 17.30 -32.65
C LEU A 70 17.25 17.42 -32.39
N GLY A 71 17.72 18.63 -32.17
CA GLY A 71 19.09 18.85 -31.65
C GLY A 71 19.23 18.35 -30.19
N GLU A 72 20.45 18.01 -29.76
CA GLU A 72 20.74 17.39 -28.46
C GLU A 72 20.09 18.11 -27.25
N ALA A 73 20.13 19.43 -27.22
CA ALA A 73 19.53 20.21 -26.14
C ALA A 73 17.99 20.10 -26.10
N ALA A 74 17.35 19.99 -27.27
CA ALA A 74 15.90 19.81 -27.37
C ALA A 74 15.52 18.35 -26.96
N GLN A 75 16.28 17.36 -27.39
CA GLN A 75 16.08 15.95 -26.98
C GLN A 75 16.18 15.80 -25.44
N ASP A 76 17.19 16.41 -24.82
CA ASP A 76 17.33 16.37 -23.35
C ASP A 76 16.13 17.04 -22.66
N SER A 77 15.64 18.14 -23.21
CA SER A 77 14.46 18.83 -22.70
C SER A 77 13.17 18.01 -22.81
N VAL A 78 12.94 17.36 -23.94
CA VAL A 78 11.79 16.46 -24.18
C VAL A 78 11.85 15.27 -23.23
N LYS A 79 13.01 14.64 -23.06
CA LYS A 79 13.20 13.54 -22.11
C LYS A 79 12.92 13.94 -20.66
N LYS A 80 13.37 15.13 -20.24
CA LYS A 80 13.05 15.66 -18.91
C LYS A 80 11.56 15.94 -18.74
N LEU A 81 10.89 16.46 -19.76
CA LEU A 81 9.47 16.75 -19.77
C LEU A 81 8.66 15.45 -19.62
N ARG A 82 9.01 14.42 -20.38
CA ARG A 82 8.42 13.09 -20.27
C ARG A 82 8.55 12.53 -18.85
N GLN A 83 9.76 12.55 -18.29
CA GLN A 83 10.02 12.05 -16.94
C GLN A 83 9.19 12.78 -15.86
N GLN A 84 9.04 14.12 -15.98
CA GLN A 84 8.20 14.88 -15.04
C GLN A 84 6.71 14.57 -15.22
N SER A 85 6.26 14.37 -16.44
CA SER A 85 4.87 14.01 -16.74
C SER A 85 4.53 12.60 -16.21
N GLU A 86 5.39 11.61 -16.42
CA GLU A 86 5.24 10.25 -15.85
C GLU A 86 5.22 10.29 -14.33
N LYS A 87 6.08 11.12 -13.71
CA LYS A 87 6.10 11.31 -12.26
C LYS A 87 4.79 11.92 -11.75
N LEU A 88 4.25 12.90 -12.45
CA LEU A 88 2.98 13.54 -12.08
C LEU A 88 1.81 12.57 -12.22
N GLN A 89 1.76 11.76 -13.28
CA GLN A 89 0.76 10.73 -13.47
C GLN A 89 0.79 9.71 -12.32
N PHE A 90 1.96 9.25 -11.95
CA PHE A 90 2.13 8.34 -10.82
C PHE A 90 1.63 8.97 -9.51
N LEU A 91 1.90 10.26 -9.27
CA LEU A 91 1.42 10.99 -8.09
C LEU A 91 -0.11 11.04 -8.02
N ILE A 92 -0.75 11.36 -9.13
CA ILE A 92 -2.20 11.43 -9.23
C ILE A 92 -2.83 10.05 -8.97
N ASP A 93 -2.34 9.01 -9.64
CA ASP A 93 -2.83 7.65 -9.45
C ASP A 93 -2.64 7.15 -8.01
N ALA A 94 -1.51 7.49 -7.37
CA ALA A 94 -1.26 7.16 -5.98
C ALA A 94 -2.19 7.93 -5.02
N LEU A 95 -2.45 9.22 -5.28
CA LEU A 95 -3.38 10.04 -4.49
C LEU A 95 -4.80 9.49 -4.55
N VAL A 96 -5.26 9.06 -5.74
CA VAL A 96 -6.57 8.42 -5.91
C VAL A 96 -6.67 7.12 -5.12
N LYS A 97 -5.64 6.28 -5.22
CA LYS A 97 -5.58 5.02 -4.46
C LYS A 97 -5.64 5.29 -2.95
N LEU A 98 -4.85 6.25 -2.45
CA LEU A 98 -4.85 6.63 -1.05
C LEU A 98 -6.20 7.18 -0.58
N SER A 99 -6.79 8.09 -1.35
CA SER A 99 -8.11 8.65 -1.01
C SER A 99 -9.18 7.57 -0.89
N ARG A 100 -9.24 6.66 -1.86
CA ARG A 100 -10.17 5.52 -1.80
C ARG A 100 -9.94 4.64 -0.58
N LEU A 101 -8.70 4.44 -0.15
CA LEU A 101 -8.36 3.63 1.00
C LEU A 101 -8.68 4.33 2.33
N GLU A 102 -8.44 5.63 2.46
CA GLU A 102 -8.63 6.39 3.70
C GLU A 102 -10.10 6.75 3.98
N THR A 103 -10.89 6.93 2.93
CA THR A 103 -12.31 7.25 3.08
C THR A 103 -13.20 6.05 3.45
N GLY A 104 -12.61 4.86 3.65
CA GLY A 104 -13.35 3.66 4.07
C GLY A 104 -14.29 3.08 3.00
N VAL A 105 -14.29 3.63 1.78
CA VAL A 105 -15.03 3.12 0.61
C VAL A 105 -14.51 1.78 0.14
N PHE A 106 -13.42 1.38 0.76
CA PHE A 106 -12.69 0.19 0.41
C PHE A 106 -13.26 -1.01 1.18
N VAL A 107 -14.22 -1.68 0.58
CA VAL A 107 -14.69 -2.97 1.11
C VAL A 107 -13.67 -4.03 0.64
N LEU A 108 -12.79 -4.41 1.56
CA LEU A 108 -11.95 -5.58 1.38
C LEU A 108 -12.81 -6.83 1.51
N HIS A 109 -12.58 -7.79 0.64
CA HIS A 109 -13.22 -9.09 0.68
C HIS A 109 -12.19 -10.20 0.97
N PRO A 110 -11.64 -10.27 2.20
CA PRO A 110 -10.66 -11.29 2.54
C PRO A 110 -11.32 -12.67 2.49
N LYS A 111 -10.72 -13.58 1.72
CA LYS A 111 -11.12 -14.98 1.61
C LYS A 111 -9.95 -15.85 2.02
N ARG A 112 -10.25 -17.05 2.57
CA ARG A 112 -9.23 -18.05 2.84
C ARG A 112 -8.75 -18.64 1.52
N GLN A 113 -7.48 -18.41 1.19
CA GLN A 113 -6.88 -18.86 -0.07
C GLN A 113 -5.39 -19.14 0.10
N PRO A 114 -4.75 -19.91 -0.80
CA PRO A 114 -3.35 -20.25 -0.68
C PRO A 114 -2.47 -19.03 -1.07
N LEU A 115 -1.49 -18.73 -0.24
CA LEU A 115 -0.51 -17.67 -0.53
C LEU A 115 0.40 -18.01 -1.71
N THR A 116 0.51 -19.29 -2.07
CA THR A 116 1.31 -19.74 -3.21
C THR A 116 0.84 -19.09 -4.52
N GLU A 117 -0.49 -18.97 -4.70
CA GLU A 117 -1.05 -18.32 -5.90
C GLU A 117 -0.66 -16.83 -5.97
N LEU A 118 -0.73 -16.12 -4.84
CA LEU A 118 -0.31 -14.72 -4.77
C LEU A 118 1.16 -14.54 -5.13
N VAL A 119 2.02 -15.45 -4.66
CA VAL A 119 3.46 -15.44 -4.96
C VAL A 119 3.72 -15.73 -6.44
N VAL A 120 3.08 -16.76 -7.00
CA VAL A 120 3.25 -17.14 -8.41
C VAL A 120 2.82 -16.01 -9.33
N ASP A 121 1.64 -15.44 -9.12
CA ASP A 121 1.12 -14.32 -9.91
C ASP A 121 2.02 -13.07 -9.78
N GLY A 122 2.53 -12.81 -8.57
CA GLY A 122 3.48 -11.71 -8.33
C GLY A 122 4.81 -11.91 -9.06
N MET A 123 5.39 -13.09 -8.98
CA MET A 123 6.64 -13.42 -9.68
C MET A 123 6.49 -13.29 -11.21
N GLU A 124 5.38 -13.80 -11.75
CA GLU A 124 5.12 -13.72 -13.20
C GLU A 124 5.00 -12.27 -13.66
N SER A 125 4.22 -11.45 -12.93
CA SER A 125 4.01 -10.04 -13.25
C SER A 125 5.29 -9.20 -13.25
N TYR A 126 6.31 -9.58 -12.48
CA TYR A 126 7.54 -8.81 -12.32
C TYR A 126 8.77 -9.48 -12.96
N ARG A 127 8.62 -10.66 -13.57
CA ARG A 127 9.71 -11.44 -14.19
C ARG A 127 10.42 -10.65 -15.27
N GLU A 128 9.68 -10.10 -16.23
CA GLU A 128 10.27 -9.34 -17.35
C GLU A 128 11.00 -8.09 -16.85
N LYS A 129 10.40 -7.37 -15.88
CA LYS A 129 10.99 -6.17 -15.29
C LYS A 129 12.32 -6.47 -14.58
N ALA A 130 12.38 -7.60 -13.86
CA ALA A 130 13.61 -8.05 -13.21
C ALA A 130 14.66 -8.48 -14.25
N ALA A 131 14.26 -9.28 -15.23
CA ALA A 131 15.11 -9.76 -16.31
C ALA A 131 15.74 -8.62 -17.12
N ALA A 132 14.99 -7.54 -17.40
CA ALA A 132 15.49 -6.33 -18.07
C ALA A 132 16.64 -5.65 -17.29
N LYS A 133 16.76 -5.91 -15.98
CA LYS A 133 17.85 -5.47 -15.11
C LYS A 133 18.91 -6.53 -14.86
N GLY A 134 18.79 -7.71 -15.46
CA GLY A 134 19.67 -8.85 -15.20
C GLY A 134 19.48 -9.48 -13.81
N LEU A 135 18.32 -9.29 -13.19
CA LEU A 135 18.00 -9.84 -11.87
C LEU A 135 17.10 -11.08 -12.01
N ALA A 136 17.34 -12.09 -11.17
CA ALA A 136 16.46 -13.24 -11.04
C ALA A 136 15.48 -13.07 -9.89
N ILE A 137 14.22 -13.52 -10.08
CA ILE A 137 13.25 -13.69 -9.00
C ILE A 137 13.08 -15.19 -8.78
N ALA A 138 13.37 -15.67 -7.57
CA ALA A 138 13.29 -17.07 -7.21
C ALA A 138 12.33 -17.32 -6.04
N PHE A 139 11.59 -18.42 -6.09
CA PHE A 139 10.84 -18.94 -4.97
C PHE A 139 11.69 -19.98 -4.23
N SER A 140 11.96 -19.76 -2.95
CA SER A 140 12.83 -20.64 -2.13
C SER A 140 12.06 -21.61 -1.24
N GLY A 141 10.76 -21.78 -1.47
CA GLY A 141 9.95 -22.75 -0.74
C GLY A 141 9.27 -22.17 0.51
N THR A 142 8.85 -23.08 1.42
CA THR A 142 8.08 -22.73 2.61
C THR A 142 8.88 -23.08 3.88
N LYS A 143 8.87 -22.15 4.86
CA LYS A 143 9.49 -22.34 6.17
C LYS A 143 8.42 -22.60 7.23
N LYS A 144 8.66 -23.53 8.14
CA LYS A 144 7.77 -23.88 9.26
C LYS A 144 6.40 -24.47 8.84
N ALA A 145 6.25 -25.01 7.64
CA ALA A 145 5.17 -25.88 7.26
C ALA A 145 5.72 -27.26 6.89
N GLU A 146 4.88 -28.28 6.86
CA GLU A 146 5.26 -29.57 6.26
C GLU A 146 5.66 -29.35 4.81
N GLU A 147 6.73 -30.02 4.37
CA GLU A 147 7.28 -29.81 3.03
C GLU A 147 6.21 -30.10 1.96
N GLY A 148 5.88 -29.09 1.16
CA GLY A 148 4.84 -29.17 0.13
C GLY A 148 3.41 -28.86 0.57
N ALA A 149 3.16 -28.61 1.86
CA ALA A 149 1.82 -28.23 2.32
C ALA A 149 1.48 -26.79 1.90
N PRO A 150 0.28 -26.53 1.34
CA PRO A 150 -0.14 -25.18 0.97
C PRO A 150 -0.36 -24.30 2.20
N VAL A 151 0.21 -23.10 2.17
CA VAL A 151 0.06 -22.09 3.23
C VAL A 151 -1.17 -21.26 2.95
N TYR A 152 -2.18 -21.36 3.79
CA TYR A 152 -3.43 -20.60 3.67
C TYR A 152 -3.46 -19.39 4.59
N ALA A 153 -4.08 -18.30 4.09
CA ALA A 153 -4.36 -17.10 4.88
C ALA A 153 -5.68 -16.45 4.42
N TYR A 154 -6.19 -15.52 5.23
CA TYR A 154 -7.32 -14.67 4.85
C TYR A 154 -6.81 -13.36 4.26
N PHE A 155 -7.09 -13.12 2.99
CA PHE A 155 -6.69 -11.89 2.30
C PHE A 155 -7.58 -11.59 1.09
N ASP A 156 -7.59 -10.32 0.68
CA ASP A 156 -8.13 -9.88 -0.60
C ASP A 156 -7.03 -9.99 -1.66
N LYS A 157 -7.18 -10.89 -2.64
CA LYS A 157 -6.14 -11.19 -3.64
C LYS A 157 -5.70 -9.95 -4.42
N LYS A 158 -6.66 -9.11 -4.86
CA LYS A 158 -6.38 -7.92 -5.65
C LYS A 158 -5.49 -6.93 -4.91
N TRP A 159 -5.84 -6.67 -3.64
CA TRP A 159 -5.10 -5.69 -2.85
C TRP A 159 -3.80 -6.24 -2.28
N SER A 160 -3.78 -7.51 -1.97
CA SER A 160 -2.53 -8.17 -1.57
C SER A 160 -1.53 -8.22 -2.72
N MET A 161 -2.01 -8.37 -3.97
CA MET A 161 -1.17 -8.24 -5.15
C MET A 161 -0.61 -6.82 -5.30
N GLU A 162 -1.39 -5.78 -5.04
CA GLU A 162 -0.91 -4.39 -5.03
C GLU A 162 0.16 -4.18 -3.94
N ALA A 163 -0.05 -4.72 -2.73
CA ALA A 163 0.93 -4.64 -1.65
C ALA A 163 2.23 -5.38 -2.00
N LEU A 164 2.13 -6.62 -2.47
CA LEU A 164 3.29 -7.43 -2.90
C LEU A 164 4.02 -6.75 -4.06
N GLY A 165 3.28 -6.21 -5.02
CA GLY A 165 3.83 -5.49 -6.18
C GLY A 165 4.67 -4.28 -5.77
N ASN A 166 4.22 -3.49 -4.79
CA ASN A 166 5.01 -2.37 -4.26
C ASN A 166 6.33 -2.82 -3.63
N ILE A 167 6.34 -3.98 -2.95
CA ILE A 167 7.57 -4.55 -2.39
C ILE A 167 8.50 -5.06 -3.50
N LEU A 168 7.97 -5.82 -4.47
CA LEU A 168 8.75 -6.33 -5.60
C LEU A 168 9.33 -5.20 -6.46
N ASP A 169 8.55 -4.15 -6.69
CA ASP A 169 9.01 -2.98 -7.42
C ASP A 169 10.20 -2.31 -6.73
N ASN A 170 10.13 -2.15 -5.42
CA ASN A 170 11.24 -1.64 -4.63
C ASN A 170 12.44 -2.59 -4.65
N ALA A 171 12.24 -3.89 -4.48
CA ALA A 171 13.31 -4.88 -4.55
C ALA A 171 14.06 -4.81 -5.88
N ILE A 172 13.34 -4.79 -7.01
CA ILE A 172 13.95 -4.65 -8.36
C ILE A 172 14.66 -3.31 -8.52
N LYS A 173 14.03 -2.23 -8.06
CA LYS A 173 14.55 -0.87 -8.21
C LYS A 173 15.87 -0.66 -7.47
N TYR A 174 15.98 -1.17 -6.25
CA TYR A 174 17.11 -0.92 -5.35
C TYR A 174 18.19 -2.02 -5.37
N THR A 175 17.96 -3.11 -6.10
CA THR A 175 18.97 -4.13 -6.39
C THR A 175 19.67 -3.80 -7.71
N ASN A 176 20.99 -3.70 -7.69
CA ASN A 176 21.79 -3.49 -8.91
C ASN A 176 22.36 -4.81 -9.44
N THR A 177 22.76 -5.72 -8.55
CA THR A 177 23.33 -7.03 -8.88
C THR A 177 22.82 -8.07 -7.88
N GLY A 178 22.75 -9.34 -8.31
CA GLY A 178 22.23 -10.43 -7.50
C GLY A 178 20.80 -10.80 -7.85
N GLY A 179 19.88 -10.84 -6.87
CA GLY A 179 18.52 -11.28 -7.14
C GLY A 179 17.53 -11.01 -6.00
N ILE A 180 16.31 -11.47 -6.24
CA ILE A 180 15.19 -11.35 -5.33
C ILE A 180 14.70 -12.76 -4.99
N THR A 181 14.56 -13.06 -3.72
CA THR A 181 14.09 -14.36 -3.25
C THR A 181 12.77 -14.18 -2.51
N ILE A 182 11.76 -14.95 -2.88
CA ILE A 182 10.48 -14.99 -2.22
C ILE A 182 10.35 -16.29 -1.43
N LYS A 183 9.85 -16.19 -0.21
CA LYS A 183 9.67 -17.33 0.69
C LYS A 183 8.33 -17.24 1.39
N LEU A 184 7.67 -18.37 1.59
CA LEU A 184 6.50 -18.48 2.43
C LEU A 184 6.90 -18.92 3.84
N CYS A 185 6.22 -18.37 4.86
CA CYS A 185 6.35 -18.80 6.23
C CYS A 185 4.96 -19.04 6.82
N SER A 186 4.83 -20.09 7.63
CA SER A 186 3.60 -20.41 8.35
C SER A 186 3.86 -20.28 9.85
N TYR A 187 2.99 -19.53 10.53
CA TYR A 187 2.96 -19.36 11.98
C TYR A 187 1.54 -19.66 12.47
N GLU A 188 1.35 -19.74 13.78
CA GLU A 188 0.06 -20.06 14.36
C GLU A 188 -1.05 -19.06 13.99
N LEU A 189 -0.77 -17.77 14.14
CA LEU A 189 -1.75 -16.69 13.91
C LEU A 189 -1.60 -15.99 12.56
N PHE A 190 -0.45 -16.14 11.89
CA PHE A 190 -0.13 -15.47 10.64
C PHE A 190 0.57 -16.40 9.67
N ALA A 191 0.31 -16.19 8.39
CA ALA A 191 1.14 -16.68 7.31
C ALA A 191 1.87 -15.50 6.66
N CYS A 192 3.06 -15.71 6.15
CA CYS A 192 3.93 -14.63 5.69
C CYS A 192 4.48 -14.91 4.30
N VAL A 193 4.52 -13.85 3.48
CA VAL A 193 5.32 -13.77 2.25
C VAL A 193 6.53 -12.89 2.55
N GLU A 194 7.72 -13.49 2.61
CA GLU A 194 8.99 -12.77 2.76
C GLU A 194 9.60 -12.53 1.38
N VAL A 195 9.90 -11.27 1.07
CA VAL A 195 10.63 -10.86 -0.13
C VAL A 195 11.99 -10.33 0.31
N THR A 196 13.05 -11.02 -0.07
CA THR A 196 14.43 -10.65 0.24
C THR A 196 15.14 -10.20 -1.03
N ASP A 197 15.74 -9.04 -1.02
CA ASP A 197 16.59 -8.50 -2.08
C ASP A 197 18.04 -8.43 -1.62
N THR A 198 18.96 -8.44 -2.58
CA THR A 198 20.40 -8.25 -2.36
C THR A 198 20.83 -6.82 -2.71
N GLY A 199 19.97 -5.85 -2.48
CA GLY A 199 20.17 -4.46 -2.85
C GLY A 199 21.02 -3.66 -1.86
N ILE A 200 20.86 -2.34 -1.93
CA ILE A 200 21.63 -1.38 -1.12
C ILE A 200 21.36 -1.45 0.39
N GLY A 201 20.26 -2.09 0.80
CA GLY A 201 19.81 -2.09 2.19
C GLY A 201 19.29 -0.73 2.67
N ILE A 202 18.85 -0.69 3.93
CA ILE A 202 18.24 0.47 4.59
C ILE A 202 18.85 0.58 5.99
N GLY A 203 19.25 1.79 6.37
CA GLY A 203 19.75 2.07 7.72
C GLY A 203 18.67 1.90 8.79
N GLU A 204 19.07 1.47 9.99
CA GLU A 204 18.13 1.19 11.08
C GLU A 204 17.31 2.43 11.46
N GLU A 205 17.90 3.61 11.38
CA GLU A 205 17.27 4.91 11.62
C GLU A 205 16.13 5.23 10.62
N GLU A 206 16.18 4.63 9.42
CA GLU A 206 15.18 4.83 8.38
C GLU A 206 14.05 3.78 8.41
N HIS A 207 14.18 2.67 9.18
CA HIS A 207 13.23 1.53 9.14
C HIS A 207 11.78 1.93 9.43
N ALA A 208 11.55 2.87 10.34
CA ALA A 208 10.21 3.39 10.61
C ALA A 208 9.77 4.41 9.56
N ALA A 209 10.69 5.24 9.11
CA ALA A 209 10.42 6.35 8.21
C ALA A 209 10.11 5.91 6.77
N VAL A 210 10.67 4.78 6.30
CA VAL A 210 10.42 4.26 4.93
C VAL A 210 8.95 3.90 4.67
N PHE A 211 8.16 3.71 5.70
CA PHE A 211 6.71 3.51 5.62
C PHE A 211 5.91 4.82 5.71
N GLY A 212 6.58 5.98 5.82
CA GLY A 212 5.96 7.29 5.80
C GLY A 212 5.49 7.69 4.40
N ARG A 213 4.49 8.59 4.34
CA ARG A 213 4.03 9.17 3.06
C ARG A 213 5.12 10.07 2.49
N PHE A 214 5.39 9.93 1.20
CA PHE A 214 6.37 10.73 0.46
C PHE A 214 7.80 10.63 0.99
N TYR A 215 8.06 9.68 1.87
CA TYR A 215 9.40 9.48 2.40
C TYR A 215 10.31 8.83 1.36
N ARG A 216 11.52 9.35 1.27
CA ARG A 216 12.60 8.82 0.42
C ARG A 216 13.91 8.93 1.19
N GLY A 217 14.59 7.82 1.37
CA GLY A 217 15.90 7.82 2.02
C GLY A 217 16.92 8.66 1.26
N ASN A 218 17.85 9.24 1.97
CA ASN A 218 18.87 10.13 1.39
C ASN A 218 19.72 9.44 0.31
N ALA A 219 20.03 8.16 0.50
CA ALA A 219 20.84 7.37 -0.45
C ALA A 219 20.14 7.12 -1.81
N VAL A 220 18.82 7.38 -1.91
CA VAL A 220 18.00 7.08 -3.10
C VAL A 220 17.24 8.28 -3.63
N ALA A 221 17.61 9.49 -3.20
CA ALA A 221 16.94 10.73 -3.60
C ALA A 221 16.90 10.94 -5.14
N GLU A 222 17.89 10.45 -5.88
CA GLU A 222 17.96 10.58 -7.34
C GLU A 222 17.22 9.47 -8.12
N LYS A 223 16.89 8.33 -7.49
CA LYS A 223 16.17 7.25 -8.18
C LYS A 223 14.69 7.62 -8.36
N SER A 224 14.07 7.28 -9.48
CA SER A 224 12.64 7.56 -9.76
C SER A 224 11.72 7.04 -8.65
N GLY A 225 10.61 7.74 -8.37
CA GLY A 225 9.57 7.31 -7.43
C GLY A 225 9.17 8.40 -6.44
N VAL A 226 8.00 8.24 -5.82
CA VAL A 226 7.33 9.30 -5.05
C VAL A 226 7.30 9.01 -3.54
N GLY A 227 7.72 7.81 -3.11
CA GLY A 227 7.72 7.45 -1.69
C GLY A 227 6.34 7.10 -1.12
N ILE A 228 5.43 6.55 -1.95
CA ILE A 228 4.08 6.15 -1.51
C ILE A 228 3.92 4.63 -1.45
N GLY A 229 4.71 3.87 -2.20
CA GLY A 229 4.52 2.42 -2.37
C GLY A 229 4.55 1.63 -1.07
N LEU A 230 5.53 1.85 -0.21
CA LEU A 230 5.65 1.16 1.09
C LEU A 230 4.54 1.59 2.07
N TYR A 231 4.18 2.86 2.08
CA TYR A 231 3.04 3.35 2.85
C TYR A 231 1.75 2.64 2.42
N LEU A 232 1.48 2.57 1.11
CA LEU A 232 0.32 1.91 0.55
C LEU A 232 0.30 0.41 0.90
N ALA A 233 1.42 -0.29 0.73
CA ALA A 233 1.54 -1.69 1.10
C ALA A 233 1.23 -1.91 2.59
N ARG A 234 1.81 -1.11 3.49
CA ARG A 234 1.54 -1.16 4.93
C ARG A 234 0.07 -0.91 5.25
N PHE A 235 -0.53 0.10 4.62
CA PHE A 235 -1.94 0.43 4.82
C PHE A 235 -2.86 -0.73 4.39
N ILE A 236 -2.64 -1.30 3.20
CA ILE A 236 -3.40 -2.45 2.70
C ILE A 236 -3.30 -3.63 3.67
N MET A 237 -2.11 -3.94 4.15
CA MET A 237 -1.93 -5.04 5.10
C MET A 237 -2.66 -4.80 6.42
N GLN A 238 -2.58 -3.59 6.98
CA GLN A 238 -3.30 -3.22 8.20
C GLN A 238 -4.82 -3.31 8.06
N GLN A 239 -5.37 -2.89 6.91
CA GLN A 239 -6.80 -2.98 6.64
C GLN A 239 -7.32 -4.43 6.57
N GLN A 240 -6.45 -5.39 6.27
CA GLN A 240 -6.75 -6.82 6.23
C GLN A 240 -6.47 -7.54 7.58
N GLY A 241 -6.11 -6.80 8.63
CA GLY A 241 -5.73 -7.37 9.93
C GLY A 241 -4.31 -7.97 9.94
N GLY A 242 -3.52 -7.68 8.91
CA GLY A 242 -2.11 -8.08 8.79
C GLY A 242 -1.15 -6.93 9.12
N TYR A 243 0.13 -7.15 8.85
CA TYR A 243 1.18 -6.14 9.02
C TYR A 243 2.38 -6.40 8.11
N ILE A 244 3.28 -5.42 7.98
CA ILE A 244 4.57 -5.57 7.31
C ILE A 244 5.70 -5.46 8.33
N ARG A 245 6.70 -6.32 8.17
CA ARG A 245 7.96 -6.27 8.91
C ARG A 245 9.11 -6.02 7.94
N LEU A 246 10.04 -5.16 8.35
CA LEU A 246 11.30 -4.89 7.66
C LEU A 246 12.47 -5.41 8.50
N SER A 247 13.41 -6.06 7.83
CA SER A 247 14.74 -6.37 8.34
C SER A 247 15.73 -6.02 7.24
N SER A 248 16.66 -5.14 7.50
CA SER A 248 17.61 -4.66 6.48
C SER A 248 18.92 -4.24 7.11
N VAL A 249 19.99 -4.40 6.33
CA VAL A 249 21.33 -3.95 6.69
C VAL A 249 21.92 -3.23 5.48
N PRO A 250 22.46 -2.01 5.65
CA PRO A 250 23.12 -1.30 4.56
C PRO A 250 24.18 -2.14 3.86
N GLY A 251 24.13 -2.22 2.53
CA GLY A 251 25.03 -3.00 1.69
C GLY A 251 24.74 -4.51 1.63
N ALA A 252 23.82 -5.05 2.44
CA ALA A 252 23.48 -6.47 2.46
C ALA A 252 22.07 -6.79 1.93
N GLY A 253 21.27 -5.75 1.62
CA GLY A 253 19.91 -5.89 1.12
C GLY A 253 18.84 -5.75 2.19
N SER A 254 17.59 -6.03 1.79
CA SER A 254 16.42 -5.90 2.65
C SER A 254 15.52 -7.13 2.57
N THR A 255 14.83 -7.41 3.66
CA THR A 255 13.77 -8.42 3.72
C THR A 255 12.49 -7.76 4.21
N PHE A 256 11.46 -7.78 3.37
CA PHE A 256 10.12 -7.35 3.70
C PHE A 256 9.21 -8.56 3.88
N GLY A 257 8.63 -8.72 5.05
CA GLY A 257 7.64 -9.77 5.34
C GLY A 257 6.23 -9.20 5.37
N LEU A 258 5.35 -9.69 4.50
CA LEU A 258 3.91 -9.39 4.49
C LEU A 258 3.20 -10.48 5.29
N TYR A 259 2.64 -10.13 6.44
CA TYR A 259 1.99 -11.06 7.37
C TYR A 259 0.48 -10.99 7.23
N PHE A 260 -0.14 -12.11 6.87
CA PHE A 260 -1.58 -12.27 6.65
C PHE A 260 -2.20 -13.10 7.77
N PRO A 261 -3.38 -12.75 8.29
CA PRO A 261 -4.03 -13.53 9.34
C PRO A 261 -4.44 -14.92 8.84
N THR A 262 -4.27 -15.94 9.68
CA THR A 262 -4.72 -17.33 9.40
C THR A 262 -6.16 -17.58 9.82
N ALA A 263 -6.75 -16.66 10.59
CA ALA A 263 -8.15 -16.65 10.99
C ALA A 263 -8.77 -15.26 10.73
N ILE A 264 -10.10 -15.20 10.61
CA ILE A 264 -10.81 -13.93 10.47
C ILE A 264 -10.69 -13.17 11.78
N VAL A 265 -10.04 -12.00 11.73
CA VAL A 265 -10.06 -11.05 12.85
C VAL A 265 -11.36 -10.26 12.75
N SER A 266 -12.36 -10.61 13.57
CA SER A 266 -13.55 -9.78 13.75
C SER A 266 -13.08 -8.41 14.23
N LYS A 267 -13.32 -7.35 13.47
CA LYS A 267 -13.18 -5.98 14.01
C LYS A 267 -14.27 -5.84 15.07
N LEU A 268 -13.85 -5.83 16.35
CA LEU A 268 -14.70 -5.44 17.48
C LEU A 268 -15.10 -3.98 17.35
#